data_51ee4798a4bbd762a83a3a3c9675c791
#
_entry.id   51ee4798a4bbd762a83a3a3c9675c791
#
_cell.length_a   1.000
_cell.length_b   1.000
_cell.length_c   1.000
_cell.angle_alpha   90.00
_cell.angle_beta   90.00
_cell.angle_gamma   90.00
#
_symmetry.space_group_name_H-M   'P 1'
#
loop_
_entity.id
_entity.type
_entity.pdbx_description
1 polymer ?
#
loop_
_entity_poly.entity_id
_entity_poly.type
_entity_poly.pdbx_seq_one_letter_code
_entity_poly.pdbx_strand_id
1 'polypeptide(L)'
;MSAPFDHLTVLIDSYHLRQGVKAIARQLRADLDALPPEEEAVLVVVLKGGAVFGVDLLRSVQRSLPVVFIPRTHQLNQALSQADQELLRNRHLVVVDTLMDTGTSLLALCQELQTFAPKSVRIAILLHKTVGNAEPLAIHYLGYEVPDVRIFGYGLDEDEHYRGMSAIYTWWPLGTASLPEESGKKGKKKRASACDAPCC
;
A
#
# COMPACT_ATOMS: atom_id res chain seq x y z
N MET A 1 37.39 1.73 -7.98
CA MET A 1 35.93 2.04 -8.03
C MET A 1 35.27 1.07 -7.09
N SER A 2 34.83 1.50 -5.91
CA SER A 2 34.00 0.67 -5.00
C SER A 2 32.71 0.31 -5.72
N ALA A 3 32.24 -0.93 -5.54
CA ALA A 3 30.96 -1.33 -6.10
C ALA A 3 29.85 -0.39 -5.56
N PRO A 4 28.89 0.03 -6.38
CA PRO A 4 27.87 1.00 -5.98
C PRO A 4 26.99 0.53 -4.80
N PHE A 5 27.20 -0.68 -4.30
CA PHE A 5 26.42 -1.33 -3.25
C PHE A 5 27.12 -1.43 -1.89
N ASP A 6 28.38 -0.97 -1.76
CA ASP A 6 29.19 -1.13 -0.54
C ASP A 6 28.66 -0.37 0.68
N HIS A 7 27.67 0.50 0.49
CA HIS A 7 27.06 1.33 1.55
C HIS A 7 25.56 1.08 1.74
N LEU A 8 25.03 0.00 1.15
CA LEU A 8 23.62 -0.35 1.29
C LEU A 8 23.40 -1.22 2.52
N THR A 9 22.41 -0.84 3.30
CA THR A 9 21.92 -1.65 4.40
C THR A 9 20.54 -2.20 4.05
N VAL A 10 20.34 -3.51 4.22
CA VAL A 10 19.04 -4.14 4.08
C VAL A 10 18.19 -3.78 5.29
N LEU A 11 17.11 -3.06 5.09
CA LEU A 11 16.13 -2.76 6.13
C LEU A 11 15.11 -3.89 6.28
N ILE A 12 14.57 -4.41 5.16
CA ILE A 12 13.66 -5.55 5.14
C ILE A 12 14.08 -6.44 3.95
N ASP A 13 14.42 -7.68 4.23
CA ASP A 13 14.82 -8.62 3.19
C ASP A 13 13.61 -9.15 2.39
N SER A 14 13.90 -9.83 1.29
CA SER A 14 12.86 -10.35 0.38
C SER A 14 11.99 -11.44 1.01
N TYR A 15 12.48 -12.16 2.02
CA TYR A 15 11.70 -13.17 2.73
C TYR A 15 10.62 -12.49 3.60
N HIS A 16 11.03 -11.52 4.42
CA HIS A 16 10.10 -10.76 5.27
C HIS A 16 9.10 -9.96 4.44
N LEU A 17 9.52 -9.32 3.34
CA LEU A 17 8.59 -8.65 2.42
C LEU A 17 7.49 -9.59 1.92
N ARG A 18 7.86 -10.81 1.50
CA ARG A 18 6.88 -11.81 1.08
C ARG A 18 5.94 -12.24 2.21
N GLN A 19 6.41 -12.29 3.47
CA GLN A 19 5.54 -12.59 4.61
C GLN A 19 4.54 -11.44 4.86
N GLY A 20 4.99 -10.19 4.79
CA GLY A 20 4.12 -9.02 4.90
C GLY A 20 3.03 -9.00 3.83
N VAL A 21 3.41 -9.22 2.57
CA VAL A 21 2.44 -9.33 1.45
C VAL A 21 1.42 -10.44 1.71
N LYS A 22 1.86 -11.63 2.15
CA LYS A 22 0.94 -12.74 2.46
C LYS A 22 0.03 -12.43 3.66
N ALA A 23 0.51 -11.70 4.65
CA ALA A 23 -0.30 -11.28 5.79
C ALA A 23 -1.42 -10.33 5.36
N ILE A 24 -1.08 -9.30 4.56
CA ILE A 24 -2.06 -8.39 3.96
C ILE A 24 -3.05 -9.16 3.08
N ALA A 25 -2.55 -10.04 2.20
CA ALA A 25 -3.39 -10.82 1.30
C ALA A 25 -4.43 -11.69 2.04
N ARG A 26 -4.05 -12.30 3.17
CA ARG A 26 -4.98 -13.11 3.99
C ARG A 26 -6.09 -12.25 4.60
N GLN A 27 -5.77 -11.05 5.10
CA GLN A 27 -6.75 -10.14 5.67
C GLN A 27 -7.70 -9.62 4.58
N LEU A 28 -7.13 -9.16 3.47
CA LEU A 28 -7.89 -8.68 2.32
C LEU A 28 -8.82 -9.78 1.78
N ARG A 29 -8.31 -11.01 1.62
CA ARG A 29 -9.12 -12.14 1.16
C ARG A 29 -10.31 -12.42 2.08
N ALA A 30 -10.11 -12.40 3.40
CA ALA A 30 -11.19 -12.62 4.35
C ALA A 30 -12.30 -11.56 4.22
N ASP A 31 -11.91 -10.29 4.01
CA ASP A 31 -12.87 -9.23 3.79
C ASP A 31 -13.59 -9.35 2.45
N LEU A 32 -12.90 -9.76 1.39
CA LEU A 32 -13.49 -10.01 0.07
C LEU A 32 -14.45 -11.22 0.09
N ASP A 33 -14.13 -12.25 0.88
CA ASP A 33 -14.99 -13.43 1.03
C ASP A 33 -16.27 -13.12 1.85
N ALA A 34 -16.25 -12.03 2.61
CA ALA A 34 -17.40 -11.54 3.37
C ALA A 34 -18.31 -10.58 2.58
N LEU A 35 -17.92 -10.14 1.38
CA LEU A 35 -18.76 -9.31 0.54
C LEU A 35 -19.96 -10.10 -0.01
N PRO A 36 -21.11 -9.46 -0.18
CA PRO A 36 -22.24 -10.05 -0.91
C PRO A 36 -21.81 -10.53 -2.32
N PRO A 37 -22.40 -11.63 -2.85
CA PRO A 37 -21.98 -12.18 -4.13
C PRO A 37 -22.11 -11.23 -5.33
N GLU A 38 -23.03 -10.27 -5.24
CA GLU A 38 -23.29 -9.24 -6.26
C GLU A 38 -22.34 -8.03 -6.14
N GLU A 39 -21.52 -7.96 -5.12
CA GLU A 39 -20.59 -6.86 -4.89
C GLU A 39 -19.17 -7.20 -5.34
N GLU A 40 -18.57 -6.27 -6.05
CA GLU A 40 -17.23 -6.41 -6.59
C GLU A 40 -16.25 -5.45 -5.92
N ALA A 41 -15.02 -5.92 -5.77
CA ALA A 41 -13.90 -5.09 -5.36
C ALA A 41 -12.90 -4.90 -6.51
N VAL A 42 -12.23 -3.76 -6.51
CA VAL A 42 -11.20 -3.39 -7.48
C VAL A 42 -9.91 -3.04 -6.75
N LEU A 43 -8.81 -3.59 -7.20
CA LEU A 43 -7.49 -3.22 -6.72
C LEU A 43 -7.03 -1.96 -7.47
N VAL A 44 -6.77 -0.88 -6.73
CA VAL A 44 -6.32 0.41 -7.26
C VAL A 44 -4.87 0.60 -6.89
N VAL A 45 -3.96 0.36 -7.83
CA VAL A 45 -2.51 0.33 -7.58
C VAL A 45 -1.88 1.68 -7.93
N VAL A 46 -1.27 2.33 -6.94
CA VAL A 46 -0.63 3.65 -7.10
C VAL A 46 0.74 3.50 -7.76
N LEU A 47 0.90 4.08 -8.94
CA LEU A 47 2.16 4.08 -9.68
C LEU A 47 3.08 5.21 -9.18
N LYS A 48 4.42 5.10 -9.34
CA LYS A 48 5.17 3.90 -9.80
C LYS A 48 5.50 2.97 -8.63
N GLY A 49 5.62 3.52 -7.40
CA GLY A 49 6.10 2.81 -6.22
C GLY A 49 5.30 1.55 -5.87
N GLY A 50 3.98 1.64 -5.96
CA GLY A 50 3.07 0.54 -5.61
C GLY A 50 3.02 -0.62 -6.61
N ALA A 51 3.65 -0.50 -7.79
CA ALA A 51 3.50 -1.48 -8.88
C ALA A 51 3.95 -2.90 -8.47
N VAL A 52 5.12 -3.04 -7.86
CA VAL A 52 5.67 -4.35 -7.46
C VAL A 52 4.81 -4.97 -6.37
N PHE A 53 4.52 -4.21 -5.32
CA PHE A 53 3.65 -4.67 -4.24
C PHE A 53 2.24 -5.01 -4.73
N GLY A 54 1.65 -4.19 -5.58
CA GLY A 54 0.30 -4.40 -6.12
C GLY A 54 0.20 -5.72 -6.89
N VAL A 55 1.17 -6.04 -7.75
CA VAL A 55 1.23 -7.30 -8.50
C VAL A 55 1.43 -8.50 -7.56
N ASP A 56 2.32 -8.40 -6.59
CA ASP A 56 2.56 -9.49 -5.65
C ASP A 56 1.36 -9.71 -4.71
N LEU A 57 0.68 -8.64 -4.30
CA LEU A 57 -0.57 -8.71 -3.53
C LEU A 57 -1.67 -9.40 -4.34
N LEU A 58 -1.90 -8.97 -5.59
CA LEU A 58 -2.89 -9.57 -6.48
C LEU A 58 -2.68 -11.08 -6.63
N ARG A 59 -1.43 -11.51 -6.85
CA ARG A 59 -1.08 -12.94 -6.94
C ARG A 59 -1.28 -13.69 -5.62
N SER A 60 -1.07 -13.01 -4.50
CA SER A 60 -1.15 -13.62 -3.16
C SER A 60 -2.59 -13.72 -2.64
N VAL A 61 -3.49 -12.84 -3.04
CA VAL A 61 -4.92 -12.86 -2.64
C VAL A 61 -5.65 -14.08 -3.19
N GLN A 62 -5.20 -14.64 -4.31
CA GLN A 62 -5.81 -15.83 -4.95
C GLN A 62 -7.32 -15.65 -5.26
N ARG A 63 -7.71 -14.45 -5.68
CA ARG A 63 -9.04 -14.10 -6.15
C ARG A 63 -8.90 -13.37 -7.48
N SER A 64 -9.86 -13.57 -8.37
CA SER A 64 -9.95 -12.75 -9.58
C SER A 64 -10.47 -11.37 -9.22
N LEU A 65 -9.64 -10.36 -9.36
CA LEU A 65 -9.97 -8.96 -9.08
C LEU A 65 -9.63 -8.10 -10.30
N PRO A 66 -10.51 -7.20 -10.72
CA PRO A 66 -10.14 -6.12 -11.60
C PRO A 66 -9.03 -5.27 -10.97
N VAL A 67 -8.11 -4.77 -11.80
CA VAL A 67 -7.00 -3.92 -11.34
C VAL A 67 -6.97 -2.66 -12.18
N VAL A 68 -6.88 -1.52 -11.51
CA VAL A 68 -6.64 -0.23 -12.15
C VAL A 68 -5.32 0.32 -11.64
N PHE A 69 -4.41 0.63 -12.56
CA PHE A 69 -3.15 1.30 -12.22
C PHE A 69 -3.34 2.80 -12.37
N ILE A 70 -3.11 3.53 -11.29
CA ILE A 70 -3.32 4.98 -11.29
C ILE A 70 -2.00 5.73 -11.10
N PRO A 71 -1.76 6.80 -11.88
CA PRO A 71 -0.63 7.69 -11.62
C PRO A 71 -0.86 8.47 -10.32
N ARG A 72 0.20 8.88 -9.65
CA ARG A 72 0.13 9.80 -8.52
C ARG A 72 -0.13 11.22 -9.04
N THR A 73 -1.39 11.57 -9.23
CA THR A 73 -1.85 12.86 -9.77
C THR A 73 -3.11 13.31 -9.04
N HIS A 74 -3.43 14.60 -9.14
CA HIS A 74 -4.69 15.19 -8.65
C HIS A 74 -5.73 15.37 -9.78
N GLN A 75 -5.59 14.67 -10.90
CA GLN A 75 -6.48 14.77 -12.06
C GLN A 75 -6.81 13.40 -12.63
N LEU A 76 -7.32 12.49 -11.78
CA LEU A 76 -7.62 11.11 -12.18
C LEU A 76 -8.61 11.03 -13.35
N ASN A 77 -9.64 11.88 -13.36
CA ASN A 77 -10.61 11.93 -14.46
C ASN A 77 -9.99 12.20 -15.83
N GLN A 78 -8.84 12.90 -15.87
CA GLN A 78 -8.12 13.17 -17.12
C GLN A 78 -7.05 12.10 -17.40
N ALA A 79 -6.50 11.50 -16.36
CA ALA A 79 -5.41 10.54 -16.47
C ALA A 79 -5.87 9.11 -16.76
N LEU A 80 -7.13 8.76 -16.43
CA LEU A 80 -7.67 7.42 -16.59
C LEU A 80 -8.50 7.29 -17.86
N SER A 81 -8.41 6.10 -18.49
CA SER A 81 -9.32 5.72 -19.57
C SER A 81 -10.77 5.66 -19.09
N GLN A 82 -11.74 5.81 -19.99
CA GLN A 82 -13.15 5.65 -19.65
C GLN A 82 -13.45 4.28 -19.05
N ALA A 83 -12.79 3.22 -19.54
CA ALA A 83 -12.94 1.86 -19.03
C ALA A 83 -12.45 1.74 -17.57
N ASP A 84 -11.30 2.36 -17.23
CA ASP A 84 -10.79 2.35 -15.87
C ASP A 84 -11.69 3.17 -14.93
N GLN A 85 -12.18 4.31 -15.38
CA GLN A 85 -13.14 5.12 -14.60
C GLN A 85 -14.41 4.34 -14.28
N GLU A 86 -14.92 3.55 -15.23
CA GLU A 86 -16.11 2.72 -15.03
C GLU A 86 -15.87 1.60 -14.02
N LEU A 87 -14.65 1.03 -13.98
CA LEU A 87 -14.25 0.06 -12.95
C LEU A 87 -14.24 0.65 -11.54
N LEU A 88 -14.02 1.94 -11.38
CA LEU A 88 -14.00 2.59 -10.06
C LEU A 88 -15.40 2.89 -9.51
N ARG A 89 -16.43 2.92 -10.36
CA ARG A 89 -17.79 3.34 -9.97
C ARG A 89 -18.54 2.23 -9.26
N ASN A 90 -19.21 2.60 -8.17
CA ASN A 90 -20.12 1.72 -7.42
C ASN A 90 -19.50 0.35 -7.03
N ARG A 91 -18.20 0.33 -6.75
CA ARG A 91 -17.44 -0.85 -6.31
C ARG A 91 -16.66 -0.55 -5.02
N HIS A 92 -16.20 -1.60 -4.36
CA HIS A 92 -15.28 -1.50 -3.24
C HIS A 92 -13.86 -1.29 -3.77
N LEU A 93 -13.22 -0.19 -3.42
CA LEU A 93 -11.87 0.10 -3.87
C LEU A 93 -10.86 -0.27 -2.79
N VAL A 94 -9.80 -0.98 -3.17
CA VAL A 94 -8.64 -1.26 -2.33
C VAL A 94 -7.45 -0.53 -2.92
N VAL A 95 -7.11 0.62 -2.35
CA VAL A 95 -5.95 1.43 -2.74
C VAL A 95 -4.68 0.79 -2.21
N VAL A 96 -3.75 0.53 -3.11
CA VAL A 96 -2.50 -0.19 -2.81
C VAL A 96 -1.31 0.69 -3.11
N ASP A 97 -0.48 0.96 -2.10
CA ASP A 97 0.81 1.62 -2.27
C ASP A 97 1.88 0.93 -1.41
N THR A 98 3.12 0.98 -1.85
CA THR A 98 4.24 0.34 -1.12
C THR A 98 4.60 1.12 0.14
N LEU A 99 4.59 2.45 0.08
CA LEU A 99 5.04 3.31 1.18
C LEU A 99 4.04 4.41 1.47
N MET A 100 3.65 4.52 2.73
CA MET A 100 3.03 5.71 3.29
C MET A 100 4.02 6.43 4.21
N ASP A 101 4.31 7.67 3.89
CA ASP A 101 5.06 8.61 4.74
C ASP A 101 4.07 9.41 5.60
N THR A 102 3.86 10.67 5.33
CA THR A 102 2.88 11.50 6.05
C THR A 102 1.41 11.17 5.74
N GLY A 103 1.14 10.50 4.63
CA GLY A 103 -0.22 10.18 4.17
C GLY A 103 -0.91 11.28 3.35
N THR A 104 -0.36 12.50 3.27
CA THR A 104 -0.99 13.65 2.60
C THR A 104 -1.38 13.36 1.15
N SER A 105 -0.47 12.78 0.36
CA SER A 105 -0.76 12.44 -1.05
C SER A 105 -1.81 11.34 -1.18
N LEU A 106 -1.82 10.39 -0.25
CA LEU A 106 -2.77 9.28 -0.25
C LEU A 106 -4.16 9.76 0.17
N LEU A 107 -4.24 10.68 1.13
CA LEU A 107 -5.49 11.33 1.53
C LEU A 107 -6.12 12.09 0.35
N ALA A 108 -5.34 12.91 -0.34
CA ALA A 108 -5.80 13.65 -1.53
C ALA A 108 -6.28 12.69 -2.63
N LEU A 109 -5.57 11.58 -2.84
CA LEU A 109 -5.98 10.54 -3.78
C LEU A 109 -7.32 9.88 -3.38
N CYS A 110 -7.50 9.54 -2.10
CA CYS A 110 -8.74 8.98 -1.61
C CYS A 110 -9.92 9.94 -1.79
N GLN A 111 -9.71 11.24 -1.54
CA GLN A 111 -10.71 12.28 -1.80
C GLN A 111 -11.09 12.35 -3.28
N GLU A 112 -10.12 12.27 -4.18
CA GLU A 112 -10.39 12.27 -5.62
C GLU A 112 -11.13 11.00 -6.07
N LEU A 113 -10.80 9.83 -5.51
CA LEU A 113 -11.51 8.57 -5.78
C LEU A 113 -12.99 8.64 -5.37
N GLN A 114 -13.38 9.45 -4.38
CA GLN A 114 -14.79 9.63 -4.02
C GLN A 114 -15.61 10.25 -5.17
N THR A 115 -15.01 10.97 -6.10
CA THR A 115 -15.72 11.52 -7.27
C THR A 115 -16.31 10.44 -8.18
N PHE A 116 -15.82 9.20 -8.09
CA PHE A 116 -16.34 8.03 -8.81
C PHE A 116 -17.49 7.34 -8.06
N ALA A 117 -17.92 7.86 -6.91
CA ALA A 117 -18.97 7.28 -6.06
C ALA A 117 -18.73 5.78 -5.73
N PRO A 118 -17.56 5.39 -5.18
CA PRO A 118 -17.31 4.03 -4.77
C PRO A 118 -18.21 3.62 -3.59
N LYS A 119 -18.47 2.32 -3.41
CA LYS A 119 -19.17 1.79 -2.23
C LYS A 119 -18.33 1.92 -0.96
N SER A 120 -17.03 1.74 -1.08
CA SER A 120 -16.05 1.98 0.00
C SER A 120 -14.66 2.16 -0.57
N VAL A 121 -13.78 2.82 0.21
CA VAL A 121 -12.35 2.91 -0.08
C VAL A 121 -11.59 2.35 1.12
N ARG A 122 -10.78 1.30 0.89
CA ARG A 122 -9.87 0.72 1.87
C ARG A 122 -8.43 0.90 1.40
N ILE A 123 -7.48 0.90 2.33
CA ILE A 123 -6.09 1.22 2.06
C ILE A 123 -5.20 0.06 2.51
N ALA A 124 -4.36 -0.41 1.59
CA ALA A 124 -3.35 -1.43 1.82
C ALA A 124 -1.96 -0.81 1.63
N ILE A 125 -1.17 -0.79 2.69
CA ILE A 125 0.19 -0.23 2.72
C ILE A 125 1.16 -1.32 3.17
N LEU A 126 2.22 -1.52 2.41
CA LEU A 126 3.26 -2.49 2.80
C LEU A 126 4.17 -1.90 3.89
N LEU A 127 4.56 -0.64 3.76
CA LEU A 127 5.48 0.06 4.65
C LEU A 127 4.88 1.40 5.09
N HIS A 128 4.77 1.60 6.38
CA HIS A 128 4.32 2.87 6.98
C HIS A 128 5.46 3.48 7.80
N LYS A 129 5.88 4.68 7.46
CA LYS A 129 6.85 5.42 8.27
C LYS A 129 6.20 5.96 9.53
N THR A 130 6.88 5.78 10.66
CA THR A 130 6.45 6.35 11.94
C THR A 130 6.91 7.81 12.03
N VAL A 131 6.14 8.71 11.42
CA VAL A 131 6.41 10.15 11.43
C VAL A 131 5.48 10.89 12.39
N GLY A 132 5.97 11.96 13.04
CA GLY A 132 5.21 12.66 14.08
C GLY A 132 4.00 13.46 13.59
N ASN A 133 3.91 13.77 12.29
CA ASN A 133 2.87 14.60 11.68
C ASN A 133 2.13 13.85 10.56
N ALA A 134 1.75 12.58 10.81
CA ALA A 134 0.96 11.80 9.88
C ALA A 134 -0.48 12.32 9.80
N GLU A 135 -1.05 12.33 8.61
CA GLU A 135 -2.49 12.59 8.41
C GLU A 135 -3.32 11.49 9.09
N PRO A 136 -4.50 11.81 9.63
CA PRO A 136 -5.37 10.84 10.29
C PRO A 136 -6.05 9.91 9.26
N LEU A 137 -5.28 9.15 8.53
CA LEU A 137 -5.73 8.24 7.49
C LEU A 137 -5.74 6.80 8.02
N ALA A 138 -6.89 6.14 7.96
CA ALA A 138 -7.03 4.77 8.41
C ALA A 138 -6.36 3.80 7.41
N ILE A 139 -5.29 3.13 7.82
CA ILE A 139 -4.70 2.02 7.08
C ILE A 139 -5.45 0.74 7.46
N HIS A 140 -6.09 0.09 6.50
CA HIS A 140 -6.90 -1.12 6.72
C HIS A 140 -6.05 -2.39 6.72
N TYR A 141 -5.03 -2.41 5.88
CA TYR A 141 -4.10 -3.53 5.74
C TYR A 141 -2.67 -3.01 5.77
N LEU A 142 -1.96 -3.26 6.86
CA LEU A 142 -0.58 -2.81 7.08
C LEU A 142 0.37 -4.00 7.11
N GLY A 143 1.48 -3.89 6.38
CA GLY A 143 2.58 -4.83 6.44
C GLY A 143 3.51 -4.54 7.61
N TYR A 144 4.28 -3.48 7.51
CA TYR A 144 5.31 -3.13 8.50
C TYR A 144 5.29 -1.63 8.82
N GLU A 145 5.57 -1.30 10.06
CA GLU A 145 6.02 0.03 10.44
C GLU A 145 7.54 0.12 10.25
N VAL A 146 8.02 1.24 9.72
CA VAL A 146 9.43 1.47 9.47
C VAL A 146 9.85 2.84 10.02
N PRO A 147 11.13 3.00 10.42
CA PRO A 147 11.62 4.29 10.87
C PRO A 147 11.57 5.33 9.74
N ASP A 148 11.57 6.61 10.12
CA ASP A 148 11.63 7.72 9.16
C ASP A 148 13.05 7.88 8.62
N VAL A 149 13.42 7.00 7.71
CA VAL A 149 14.67 7.03 6.96
C VAL A 149 14.39 6.95 5.47
N ARG A 150 15.36 7.37 4.64
CA ARG A 150 15.25 7.22 3.19
C ARG A 150 15.39 5.75 2.82
N ILE A 151 14.38 5.23 2.12
CA ILE A 151 14.29 3.80 1.74
C ILE A 151 14.01 3.67 0.25
N PHE A 152 14.52 2.61 -0.37
CA PHE A 152 14.34 2.29 -1.78
C PHE A 152 14.39 0.77 -2.01
N GLY A 153 14.05 0.34 -3.22
CA GLY A 153 13.89 -1.08 -3.58
C GLY A 153 12.44 -1.53 -3.52
N TYR A 154 12.15 -2.67 -4.06
CA TYR A 154 10.82 -3.28 -4.13
C TYR A 154 9.73 -2.33 -4.66
N GLY A 155 10.03 -1.67 -5.77
CA GLY A 155 9.16 -0.66 -6.41
C GLY A 155 9.50 0.78 -6.05
N LEU A 156 10.08 1.03 -4.87
CA LEU A 156 10.54 2.35 -4.45
C LEU A 156 11.86 2.71 -5.13
N ASP A 157 12.05 3.97 -5.41
CA ASP A 157 13.23 4.49 -6.08
C ASP A 157 14.10 5.40 -5.21
N GLU A 158 15.30 5.56 -5.72
CA GLU A 158 16.23 6.62 -5.44
C GLU A 158 16.62 7.24 -6.78
N ASP A 159 16.16 8.46 -7.05
CA ASP A 159 16.37 9.16 -8.33
C ASP A 159 16.01 8.32 -9.57
N GLU A 160 14.84 7.69 -9.56
CA GLU A 160 14.30 6.77 -10.59
C GLU A 160 15.07 5.45 -10.73
N HIS A 161 16.06 5.15 -9.87
CA HIS A 161 16.82 3.91 -9.86
C HIS A 161 16.34 2.95 -8.76
N TYR A 162 16.87 1.74 -8.73
CA TYR A 162 16.72 0.70 -7.69
C TYR A 162 15.33 0.07 -7.52
N ARG A 163 14.30 0.46 -8.28
CA ARG A 163 12.93 -0.11 -8.14
C ARG A 163 12.89 -1.64 -8.31
N GLY A 164 13.80 -2.22 -9.10
CA GLY A 164 13.86 -3.66 -9.37
C GLY A 164 14.53 -4.50 -8.29
N MET A 165 15.05 -3.90 -7.22
CA MET A 165 15.68 -4.65 -6.12
C MET A 165 14.62 -5.44 -5.33
N SER A 166 14.98 -6.65 -4.89
CA SER A 166 14.03 -7.59 -4.24
C SER A 166 13.82 -7.36 -2.74
N ALA A 167 14.54 -6.43 -2.14
CA ALA A 167 14.50 -6.07 -0.72
C ALA A 167 14.34 -4.55 -0.58
N ILE A 168 14.05 -4.09 0.64
CA ILE A 168 14.09 -2.68 1.00
C ILE A 168 15.44 -2.35 1.59
N TYR A 169 16.03 -1.28 1.09
CA TYR A 169 17.37 -0.80 1.44
C TYR A 169 17.32 0.63 1.97
N THR A 170 18.36 0.99 2.70
CA THR A 170 18.63 2.36 3.14
C THR A 170 20.12 2.62 3.07
N TRP A 171 20.50 3.91 2.97
CA TRP A 171 21.89 4.36 3.04
C TRP A 171 22.43 4.45 4.47
N TRP A 172 21.58 4.22 5.45
CA TRP A 172 21.94 4.41 6.86
C TRP A 172 22.72 3.21 7.40
N PRO A 173 23.87 3.42 8.08
CA PRO A 173 24.46 2.34 8.85
C PRO A 173 23.50 1.97 9.98
N LEU A 174 23.02 0.74 10.03
CA LEU A 174 22.19 0.20 11.11
C LEU A 174 23.04 0.07 12.40
N GLY A 175 23.40 1.20 12.97
CA GLY A 175 23.95 1.22 14.32
C GLY A 175 22.85 1.38 15.34
N THR A 176 21.98 0.39 15.58
CA THR A 176 20.99 0.31 16.69
C THR A 176 19.50 0.17 16.36
N ALA A 177 19.06 0.22 15.12
CA ALA A 177 17.64 -0.06 14.83
C ALA A 177 17.40 -1.57 14.79
N SER A 178 16.68 -2.11 15.77
CA SER A 178 16.10 -3.46 15.70
C SER A 178 15.15 -3.57 14.51
N LEU A 179 15.13 -4.75 13.86
CA LEU A 179 14.16 -5.07 12.82
C LEU A 179 12.74 -4.72 13.32
N PRO A 180 11.86 -4.16 12.45
CA PRO A 180 10.49 -3.91 12.83
C PRO A 180 9.83 -5.23 13.26
N GLU A 181 9.22 -5.23 14.45
CA GLU A 181 8.45 -6.37 14.91
C GLU A 181 7.26 -6.58 13.96
N GLU A 182 6.99 -7.84 13.59
CA GLU A 182 5.76 -8.18 12.86
C GLU A 182 4.57 -7.59 13.63
N SER A 183 3.74 -6.77 12.97
CA SER A 183 2.53 -6.18 13.53
C SER A 183 1.43 -7.23 13.83
N GLY A 184 1.84 -8.43 14.15
CA GLY A 184 1.04 -9.62 14.38
C GLY A 184 1.08 -10.14 15.81
N LYS A 185 0.83 -9.32 16.86
CA LYS A 185 0.27 -9.83 18.12
C LYS A 185 -0.17 -8.70 19.05
N LYS A 186 -1.49 -8.70 19.36
CA LYS A 186 -2.17 -7.98 20.43
C LYS A 186 -2.47 -6.48 20.25
N GLY A 187 -3.13 -6.10 19.18
CA GLY A 187 -4.12 -5.04 19.25
C GLY A 187 -5.42 -5.60 19.82
N LYS A 188 -5.80 -5.24 21.05
CA LYS A 188 -7.18 -5.41 21.51
C LYS A 188 -8.09 -4.81 20.45
N LYS A 189 -8.95 -5.64 19.83
CA LYS A 189 -10.05 -5.21 18.99
C LYS A 189 -10.88 -4.19 19.78
N LYS A 190 -10.62 -2.90 19.63
CA LYS A 190 -11.70 -1.95 19.62
C LYS A 190 -12.43 -2.22 18.31
N ARG A 191 -13.55 -2.94 18.38
CA ARG A 191 -14.56 -2.92 17.33
C ARG A 191 -14.85 -1.44 17.09
N ALA A 192 -14.30 -0.88 16.04
CA ALA A 192 -14.89 0.28 15.43
C ALA A 192 -16.23 -0.22 14.93
N SER A 193 -17.30 0.25 15.58
CA SER A 193 -18.67 0.16 15.04
C SER A 193 -18.58 0.66 13.60
N ALA A 194 -19.27 -0.05 12.73
CA ALA A 194 -19.45 0.34 11.34
C ALA A 194 -19.77 1.83 11.28
N CYS A 195 -18.79 2.64 10.89
CA CYS A 195 -19.02 3.94 10.34
C CYS A 195 -18.93 3.78 8.83
N ASP A 196 -20.10 3.59 8.24
CA ASP A 196 -20.36 3.91 6.84
C ASP A 196 -20.29 5.45 6.71
N ALA A 197 -19.10 6.00 6.80
CA ALA A 197 -18.84 7.40 6.54
C ALA A 197 -17.71 7.50 5.53
N PRO A 198 -17.85 8.38 4.51
CA PRO A 198 -16.77 8.65 3.58
C PRO A 198 -15.54 9.13 4.36
N CYS A 199 -14.35 8.79 3.84
CA CYS A 199 -13.07 9.19 4.42
C CYS A 199 -13.10 10.62 4.97
N CYS A 200 -13.23 10.78 6.28
CA CYS A 200 -12.87 11.97 7.05
C CYS A 200 -11.64 11.65 7.88
#